data_c6b54d4752d27944e27f75ed03e784a9
#
_entry.id   c6b54d4752d27944e27f75ed03e784a9
#
_cell.length_a   1.000
_cell.length_b   1.000
_cell.length_c   1.000
_cell.angle_alpha   90.00
_cell.angle_beta   90.00
_cell.angle_gamma   90.00
#
_symmetry.space_group_name_H-M   'P 1'
#
loop_
_entity.id
_entity.type
_entity.pdbx_description
1 polymer ?
#
loop_
_entity_poly.entity_id
_entity_poly.type
_entity_poly.pdbx_seq_one_letter_code
_entity_poly.pdbx_strand_id
1 'polypeptide(L)'
;EKHHIPFEVVPGVTSAVSVPAYAGIPVTHRNFASSVHIITGHKKADENDALDFTALSQLEGTLVFLMGVSALDNICSGLVQAGKSTDTPAAILEQGTTAHQRRIVADLKTLPEKAKQANIQTPAIIVVGTVCTLAEQFAWAEKRPLGQSRIIVTRPRQLISSFSKKLRDLGADVIELPAIRTEEIAENPALDHQLQHLHQVHWLVFTSAAGVTVFFQRLKAQHIDIRTLAHLKFAAIGRATQKAIEAYGIFTDYIPEI
;
A
#
# COMPACT_ATOMS: atom_id res chain seq x y z
N GLU A 1 -19.67 -9.78 -23.98
CA GLU A 1 -20.78 -9.39 -24.88
C GLU A 1 -21.38 -10.58 -25.62
N LYS A 2 -20.60 -11.44 -26.30
CA LYS A 2 -21.11 -12.60 -27.09
C LYS A 2 -22.00 -13.56 -26.30
N HIS A 3 -21.86 -13.63 -24.98
CA HIS A 3 -22.59 -14.55 -24.11
C HIS A 3 -23.61 -13.86 -23.21
N HIS A 4 -23.90 -12.56 -23.45
CA HIS A 4 -24.83 -11.76 -22.67
C HIS A 4 -24.59 -11.78 -21.15
N ILE A 5 -23.33 -11.97 -20.73
CA ILE A 5 -22.96 -11.95 -19.32
C ILE A 5 -22.89 -10.49 -18.88
N PRO A 6 -23.65 -10.08 -17.84
CA PRO A 6 -23.54 -8.74 -17.27
C PRO A 6 -22.12 -8.49 -16.76
N PHE A 7 -21.59 -7.33 -17.02
CA PHE A 7 -20.27 -6.91 -16.51
C PHE A 7 -20.32 -5.44 -16.10
N GLU A 8 -19.40 -5.07 -15.22
CA GLU A 8 -19.18 -3.70 -14.76
C GLU A 8 -17.70 -3.35 -14.92
N VAL A 9 -17.42 -2.12 -15.31
CA VAL A 9 -16.06 -1.57 -15.40
C VAL A 9 -15.83 -0.66 -14.21
N VAL A 10 -14.95 -1.10 -13.30
CA VAL A 10 -14.51 -0.28 -12.18
C VAL A 10 -13.22 0.45 -12.60
N PRO A 11 -13.25 1.80 -12.75
CA PRO A 11 -12.06 2.54 -13.15
C PRO A 11 -11.01 2.58 -12.05
N GLY A 12 -9.75 2.69 -12.46
CA GLY A 12 -8.61 2.79 -11.55
C GLY A 12 -7.56 3.77 -12.06
N VAL A 13 -6.57 4.07 -11.23
CA VAL A 13 -5.43 4.91 -11.61
C VAL A 13 -4.48 4.10 -12.49
N THR A 14 -4.14 4.65 -13.66
CA THR A 14 -3.18 4.02 -14.56
C THR A 14 -1.75 4.07 -14.01
N SER A 15 -0.97 3.00 -14.23
CA SER A 15 0.45 2.96 -13.92
C SER A 15 1.25 4.00 -14.69
N ALA A 16 0.77 4.41 -15.89
CA ALA A 16 1.41 5.45 -16.69
C ALA A 16 1.52 6.82 -15.97
N VAL A 17 0.69 7.06 -14.95
CA VAL A 17 0.73 8.28 -14.14
C VAL A 17 1.23 8.00 -12.73
N SER A 18 0.75 6.93 -12.09
CA SER A 18 1.10 6.64 -10.69
C SER A 18 2.57 6.27 -10.50
N VAL A 19 3.15 5.46 -11.39
CA VAL A 19 4.54 5.02 -11.25
C VAL A 19 5.54 6.16 -11.44
N PRO A 20 5.43 7.02 -12.49
CA PRO A 20 6.26 8.20 -12.59
C PRO A 20 6.15 9.15 -11.38
N ALA A 21 4.94 9.37 -10.87
CA ALA A 21 4.73 10.22 -9.69
C ALA A 21 5.46 9.69 -8.45
N TYR A 22 5.45 8.37 -8.23
CA TYR A 22 6.21 7.72 -7.15
C TYR A 22 7.72 7.77 -7.39
N ALA A 23 8.15 7.80 -8.65
CA ALA A 23 9.56 7.94 -9.02
C ALA A 23 10.05 9.41 -9.04
N GLY A 24 9.20 10.37 -8.64
CA GLY A 24 9.54 11.79 -8.66
C GLY A 24 9.55 12.41 -10.07
N ILE A 25 8.87 11.78 -11.02
CA ILE A 25 8.79 12.25 -12.42
C ILE A 25 7.33 12.66 -12.70
N PRO A 26 7.01 13.97 -12.70
CA PRO A 26 5.68 14.41 -13.11
C PRO A 26 5.53 14.18 -14.62
N VAL A 27 4.43 13.55 -15.04
CA VAL A 27 4.20 13.27 -16.47
C VAL A 27 3.93 14.52 -17.29
N THR A 28 3.51 15.61 -16.65
CA THR A 28 3.46 16.97 -17.23
C THR A 28 3.99 17.97 -16.22
N HIS A 29 4.63 19.04 -16.70
CA HIS A 29 5.15 20.10 -15.84
C HIS A 29 5.24 21.41 -16.63
N ARG A 30 4.81 22.53 -16.02
CA ARG A 30 4.69 23.83 -16.69
C ARG A 30 5.92 24.21 -17.51
N ASN A 31 7.13 23.94 -17.03
CA ASN A 31 8.37 24.36 -17.64
C ASN A 31 9.04 23.26 -18.48
N PHE A 32 8.50 22.03 -18.54
CA PHE A 32 9.18 20.87 -19.15
C PHE A 32 8.34 20.17 -20.21
N ALA A 33 7.06 19.88 -19.92
CA ALA A 33 6.19 19.17 -20.85
C ALA A 33 4.72 19.52 -20.60
N SER A 34 4.01 19.97 -21.66
CA SER A 34 2.60 20.35 -21.61
C SER A 34 1.65 19.18 -21.90
N SER A 35 2.16 18.07 -22.43
CA SER A 35 1.38 16.90 -22.80
C SER A 35 2.04 15.60 -22.35
N VAL A 36 1.23 14.54 -22.25
CA VAL A 36 1.69 13.17 -22.03
C VAL A 36 1.06 12.23 -23.03
N HIS A 37 1.84 11.32 -23.58
CA HIS A 37 1.43 10.32 -24.56
C HIS A 37 1.66 8.93 -23.97
N ILE A 38 0.61 8.15 -23.80
CA ILE A 38 0.66 6.79 -23.24
C ILE A 38 0.64 5.81 -24.39
N ILE A 39 1.67 5.00 -24.50
CA ILE A 39 1.95 4.15 -25.65
C ILE A 39 2.14 2.71 -25.16
N THR A 40 1.57 1.73 -25.85
CA THR A 40 1.86 0.33 -25.64
C THR A 40 3.16 -0.01 -26.37
N GLY A 41 4.23 -0.33 -25.63
CA GLY A 41 5.57 -0.56 -26.18
C GLY A 41 5.75 -1.88 -26.92
N HIS A 42 4.81 -2.84 -26.72
CA HIS A 42 4.82 -4.13 -27.42
C HIS A 42 3.40 -4.43 -27.90
N LYS A 43 3.24 -4.63 -29.21
CA LYS A 43 2.01 -5.16 -29.82
C LYS A 43 2.18 -6.65 -30.09
N LYS A 44 1.07 -7.39 -30.24
CA LYS A 44 1.10 -8.80 -30.64
C LYS A 44 1.91 -8.99 -31.93
N ALA A 45 2.59 -10.12 -32.03
CA ALA A 45 3.51 -10.47 -33.12
C ALA A 45 2.89 -10.58 -34.54
N ASP A 46 1.61 -10.30 -34.67
CA ASP A 46 0.90 -10.35 -35.94
C ASP A 46 0.92 -8.96 -36.62
N GLU A 47 1.80 -8.87 -37.63
CA GLU A 47 1.76 -7.99 -38.80
C GLU A 47 1.86 -6.46 -38.61
N ASN A 48 2.78 -5.86 -39.32
CA ASN A 48 2.84 -4.45 -39.80
C ASN A 48 2.55 -3.29 -38.84
N ASP A 49 2.41 -3.53 -37.56
CA ASP A 49 2.00 -2.52 -36.59
C ASP A 49 3.17 -2.10 -35.70
N ALA A 50 4.32 -1.86 -36.33
CA ALA A 50 5.48 -1.24 -35.68
C ALA A 50 5.10 0.15 -35.15
N LEU A 51 5.69 0.55 -34.03
CA LEU A 51 5.54 1.91 -33.52
C LEU A 51 5.98 2.89 -34.58
N ASP A 52 5.16 3.90 -34.86
CA ASP A 52 5.54 5.01 -35.77
C ASP A 52 6.49 5.94 -35.04
N PHE A 53 7.78 5.58 -35.04
CA PHE A 53 8.82 6.39 -34.40
C PHE A 53 8.97 7.77 -35.05
N THR A 54 8.60 7.92 -36.33
CA THR A 54 8.63 9.23 -37.00
C THR A 54 7.62 10.18 -36.34
N ALA A 55 6.39 9.74 -36.19
CA ALA A 55 5.37 10.53 -35.47
C ALA A 55 5.75 10.75 -34.00
N LEU A 56 6.22 9.71 -33.30
CA LEU A 56 6.57 9.79 -31.88
C LEU A 56 7.78 10.72 -31.63
N SER A 57 8.74 10.77 -32.53
CA SER A 57 9.92 11.64 -32.40
C SER A 57 9.59 13.13 -32.46
N GLN A 58 8.53 13.50 -33.16
CA GLN A 58 8.06 14.88 -33.32
C GLN A 58 7.25 15.40 -32.11
N LEU A 59 6.82 14.51 -31.22
CA LEU A 59 6.07 14.91 -30.03
C LEU A 59 7.01 15.57 -29.00
N GLU A 60 6.65 16.79 -28.56
CA GLU A 60 7.41 17.56 -27.56
C GLU A 60 7.04 17.19 -26.12
N GLY A 61 5.96 16.44 -25.92
CA GLY A 61 5.49 16.01 -24.62
C GLY A 61 6.27 14.83 -24.02
N THR A 62 5.83 14.39 -22.88
CA THR A 62 6.34 13.18 -22.23
C THR A 62 5.78 11.93 -22.92
N LEU A 63 6.65 11.00 -23.30
CA LEU A 63 6.26 9.68 -23.80
C LEU A 63 6.35 8.67 -22.69
N VAL A 64 5.27 7.92 -22.43
CA VAL A 64 5.22 6.85 -21.43
C VAL A 64 4.90 5.54 -22.13
N PHE A 65 5.88 4.62 -22.15
CA PHE A 65 5.68 3.31 -22.77
C PHE A 65 5.35 2.26 -21.70
N LEU A 66 4.20 1.66 -21.84
CA LEU A 66 3.76 0.51 -21.07
C LEU A 66 4.15 -0.78 -21.81
N MET A 67 4.46 -1.85 -21.08
CA MET A 67 4.85 -3.16 -21.65
C MET A 67 6.04 -3.08 -22.61
N GLY A 68 6.98 -2.14 -22.38
CA GLY A 68 8.08 -1.84 -23.30
C GLY A 68 9.44 -2.41 -22.91
N VAL A 69 9.56 -3.16 -21.81
CA VAL A 69 10.89 -3.62 -21.30
C VAL A 69 11.66 -4.44 -22.32
N SER A 70 11.02 -5.42 -22.95
CA SER A 70 11.62 -6.26 -24.01
C SER A 70 11.93 -5.50 -25.28
N ALA A 71 11.29 -4.34 -25.49
CA ALA A 71 11.47 -3.48 -26.65
C ALA A 71 12.31 -2.23 -26.33
N LEU A 72 12.95 -2.14 -25.16
CA LEU A 72 13.67 -0.93 -24.72
C LEU A 72 14.73 -0.48 -25.73
N ASP A 73 15.56 -1.41 -26.23
CA ASP A 73 16.57 -1.12 -27.23
C ASP A 73 15.95 -0.54 -28.52
N ASN A 74 14.85 -1.17 -28.98
CA ASN A 74 14.14 -0.75 -30.19
C ASN A 74 13.45 0.61 -30.00
N ILE A 75 12.86 0.86 -28.83
CA ILE A 75 12.21 2.14 -28.50
C ILE A 75 13.26 3.27 -28.51
N CYS A 76 14.38 3.09 -27.81
CA CYS A 76 15.42 4.10 -27.73
C CYS A 76 16.08 4.35 -29.10
N SER A 77 16.48 3.28 -29.78
CA SER A 77 17.11 3.39 -31.11
C SER A 77 16.16 3.93 -32.18
N GLY A 78 14.90 3.48 -32.17
CA GLY A 78 13.87 3.94 -33.12
C GLY A 78 13.57 5.44 -32.98
N LEU A 79 13.43 5.95 -31.73
CA LEU A 79 13.26 7.39 -31.50
C LEU A 79 14.46 8.21 -31.97
N VAL A 80 15.68 7.74 -31.72
CA VAL A 80 16.91 8.41 -32.18
C VAL A 80 17.05 8.40 -33.70
N GLN A 81 16.81 7.25 -34.34
CA GLN A 81 16.86 7.14 -35.83
C GLN A 81 15.79 8.01 -36.48
N ALA A 82 14.65 8.21 -35.82
CA ALA A 82 13.57 9.10 -36.29
C ALA A 82 13.84 10.60 -35.99
N GLY A 83 14.98 10.96 -35.41
CA GLY A 83 15.42 12.34 -35.23
C GLY A 83 15.36 12.92 -33.82
N LYS A 84 14.96 12.13 -32.82
CA LYS A 84 15.02 12.58 -31.43
C LYS A 84 16.48 12.58 -30.95
N SER A 85 16.87 13.62 -30.18
CA SER A 85 18.25 13.73 -29.69
C SER A 85 18.66 12.52 -28.83
N THR A 86 19.89 12.03 -29.02
CA THR A 86 20.48 10.97 -28.18
C THR A 86 20.52 11.33 -26.70
N ASP A 87 20.65 12.62 -26.40
CA ASP A 87 20.72 13.15 -25.03
C ASP A 87 19.36 13.45 -24.43
N THR A 88 18.27 13.09 -25.13
CA THR A 88 16.91 13.22 -24.56
C THR A 88 16.80 12.44 -23.27
N PRO A 89 16.44 13.09 -22.12
CA PRO A 89 16.30 12.41 -20.85
C PRO A 89 15.25 11.29 -20.92
N ALA A 90 15.59 10.16 -20.32
CA ALA A 90 14.70 9.01 -20.25
C ALA A 90 14.89 8.26 -18.94
N ALA A 91 13.88 7.54 -18.53
CA ALA A 91 13.91 6.72 -17.31
C ALA A 91 13.22 5.37 -17.53
N ILE A 92 13.69 4.35 -16.83
CA ILE A 92 12.97 3.09 -16.66
C ILE A 92 12.66 2.90 -15.20
N LEU A 93 11.38 2.55 -14.91
CA LEU A 93 10.80 2.52 -13.58
C LEU A 93 10.26 1.12 -13.35
N GLU A 94 10.94 0.36 -12.50
CA GLU A 94 10.62 -1.04 -12.19
C GLU A 94 9.82 -1.13 -10.90
N GLN A 95 8.84 -2.05 -10.86
CA GLN A 95 7.99 -2.35 -9.71
C GLN A 95 7.41 -1.09 -9.03
N GLY A 96 7.02 -0.13 -9.84
CA GLY A 96 6.57 1.18 -9.39
C GLY A 96 5.45 1.12 -8.36
N THR A 97 5.46 2.08 -7.44
CA THR A 97 4.52 2.22 -6.29
C THR A 97 4.68 1.16 -5.19
N THR A 98 5.59 0.22 -5.33
CA THR A 98 5.89 -0.79 -4.31
C THR A 98 7.12 -0.40 -3.48
N ALA A 99 7.36 -1.12 -2.36
CA ALA A 99 8.58 -0.95 -1.57
C ALA A 99 9.86 -1.42 -2.30
N HIS A 100 9.70 -2.13 -3.43
CA HIS A 100 10.79 -2.62 -4.27
C HIS A 100 11.01 -1.76 -5.52
N GLN A 101 10.37 -0.60 -5.60
CA GLN A 101 10.53 0.30 -6.72
C GLN A 101 12.00 0.64 -6.94
N ARG A 102 12.46 0.47 -8.19
CA ARG A 102 13.76 0.96 -8.65
C ARG A 102 13.56 1.89 -9.83
N ARG A 103 14.39 2.90 -9.94
CA ARG A 103 14.43 3.78 -11.12
C ARG A 103 15.84 3.90 -11.65
N ILE A 104 15.97 3.99 -12.95
CA ILE A 104 17.19 4.37 -13.63
C ILE A 104 16.85 5.56 -14.50
N VAL A 105 17.54 6.66 -14.25
CA VAL A 105 17.46 7.88 -15.07
C VAL A 105 18.72 7.99 -15.91
N ALA A 106 18.54 8.24 -17.20
CA ALA A 106 19.61 8.32 -18.17
C ALA A 106 19.16 9.19 -19.37
N ASP A 107 19.78 9.02 -20.50
CA ASP A 107 19.37 9.51 -21.81
C ASP A 107 19.02 8.36 -22.75
N LEU A 108 18.42 8.63 -23.91
CA LEU A 108 18.04 7.61 -24.88
C LEU A 108 19.21 6.74 -25.34
N LYS A 109 20.46 7.29 -25.38
CA LYS A 109 21.65 6.57 -25.79
C LYS A 109 22.09 5.54 -24.76
N THR A 110 22.03 5.89 -23.47
CA THR A 110 22.66 5.11 -22.40
C THR A 110 21.66 4.29 -21.58
N LEU A 111 20.37 4.61 -21.66
CA LEU A 111 19.33 3.92 -20.88
C LEU A 111 19.28 2.40 -21.10
N PRO A 112 19.36 1.89 -22.35
CA PRO A 112 19.32 0.45 -22.58
C PRO A 112 20.45 -0.31 -21.88
N GLU A 113 21.66 0.20 -21.99
CA GLU A 113 22.83 -0.42 -21.36
C GLU A 113 22.75 -0.38 -19.83
N LYS A 114 22.38 0.77 -19.25
CA LYS A 114 22.19 0.91 -17.80
C LYS A 114 21.10 0.00 -17.27
N ALA A 115 20.00 -0.17 -18.01
CA ALA A 115 18.92 -1.08 -17.64
C ALA A 115 19.37 -2.56 -17.64
N LYS A 116 20.19 -2.96 -18.62
CA LYS A 116 20.80 -4.30 -18.68
C LYS A 116 21.75 -4.53 -17.51
N GLN A 117 22.66 -3.60 -17.24
CA GLN A 117 23.61 -3.69 -16.13
C GLN A 117 22.91 -3.80 -14.77
N ALA A 118 21.80 -3.08 -14.60
CA ALA A 118 20.98 -3.15 -13.39
C ALA A 118 20.02 -4.34 -13.34
N ASN A 119 20.00 -5.18 -14.40
CA ASN A 119 19.11 -6.33 -14.53
C ASN A 119 17.64 -5.97 -14.27
N ILE A 120 17.13 -4.92 -14.93
CA ILE A 120 15.75 -4.48 -14.82
C ILE A 120 14.81 -5.55 -15.35
N GLN A 121 13.78 -5.86 -14.57
CA GLN A 121 12.78 -6.87 -14.87
C GLN A 121 11.37 -6.25 -15.04
N THR A 122 10.45 -7.04 -15.56
CA THR A 122 9.02 -6.69 -15.55
C THR A 122 8.42 -6.92 -14.15
N PRO A 123 7.42 -6.13 -13.74
CA PRO A 123 6.80 -5.03 -14.48
C PRO A 123 7.62 -3.73 -14.40
N ALA A 124 7.82 -3.08 -15.54
CA ALA A 124 8.44 -1.76 -15.59
C ALA A 124 7.82 -0.89 -16.69
N ILE A 125 7.99 0.43 -16.56
CA ILE A 125 7.57 1.44 -17.54
C ILE A 125 8.76 2.28 -17.99
N ILE A 126 8.73 2.73 -19.24
CA ILE A 126 9.72 3.64 -19.79
C ILE A 126 9.10 5.02 -19.91
N VAL A 127 9.82 6.04 -19.46
CA VAL A 127 9.42 7.45 -19.58
C VAL A 127 10.50 8.17 -20.38
N VAL A 128 10.10 8.90 -21.41
CA VAL A 128 11.02 9.70 -22.25
C VAL A 128 10.55 11.14 -22.25
N GLY A 129 11.45 12.06 -21.93
CA GLY A 129 11.18 13.49 -21.91
C GLY A 129 11.97 14.23 -20.84
N THR A 130 12.03 15.54 -20.95
CA THR A 130 12.79 16.43 -20.04
C THR A 130 12.32 16.36 -18.59
N VAL A 131 11.07 15.94 -18.32
CA VAL A 131 10.54 15.72 -16.97
C VAL A 131 11.35 14.69 -16.18
N CYS A 132 12.07 13.77 -16.84
CA CYS A 132 12.92 12.78 -16.18
C CYS A 132 14.06 13.43 -15.38
N THR A 133 14.48 14.64 -15.72
CA THR A 133 15.51 15.40 -14.98
C THR A 133 15.06 15.82 -13.58
N LEU A 134 13.75 15.82 -13.33
CA LEU A 134 13.15 16.20 -12.04
C LEU A 134 13.16 15.06 -11.02
N ALA A 135 13.50 13.84 -11.45
CA ALA A 135 13.41 12.64 -10.64
C ALA A 135 14.10 12.74 -9.27
N GLU A 136 15.30 13.32 -9.21
CA GLU A 136 16.04 13.50 -7.94
C GLU A 136 15.41 14.57 -7.05
N GLN A 137 14.94 15.66 -7.64
CA GLN A 137 14.33 16.76 -6.91
C GLN A 137 13.07 16.33 -6.19
N PHE A 138 12.27 15.48 -6.82
CA PHE A 138 11.00 15.01 -6.30
C PHE A 138 11.02 13.57 -5.78
N ALA A 139 12.17 13.03 -5.41
CA ALA A 139 12.36 11.65 -4.92
C ALA A 139 11.75 11.40 -3.54
N TRP A 140 10.45 11.66 -3.35
CA TRP A 140 9.79 11.58 -2.06
C TRP A 140 9.55 10.15 -1.57
N ALA A 141 9.21 9.23 -2.48
CA ALA A 141 8.88 7.85 -2.12
C ALA A 141 10.12 7.05 -1.67
N GLU A 142 11.28 7.31 -2.29
CA GLU A 142 12.55 6.66 -1.96
C GLU A 142 13.14 7.16 -0.63
N LYS A 143 12.74 8.36 -0.19
CA LYS A 143 13.18 8.98 1.07
C LYS A 143 12.31 8.60 2.28
N ARG A 144 11.36 7.68 2.13
CA ARG A 144 10.54 7.21 3.24
C ARG A 144 11.40 6.46 4.27
N PRO A 145 11.13 6.64 5.59
CA PRO A 145 11.97 6.08 6.66
C PRO A 145 12.14 4.56 6.61
N LEU A 146 11.13 3.83 6.14
CA LEU A 146 11.13 2.37 6.03
C LEU A 146 11.14 1.90 4.56
N GLY A 147 11.51 2.77 3.63
CA GLY A 147 11.67 2.42 2.22
C GLY A 147 12.64 1.24 2.07
N GLN A 148 12.32 0.29 1.17
CA GLN A 148 13.08 -0.94 0.92
C GLN A 148 13.16 -1.94 2.10
N SER A 149 12.51 -1.64 3.24
CA SER A 149 12.44 -2.58 4.37
C SER A 149 11.28 -3.56 4.19
N ARG A 150 11.53 -4.84 4.42
CA ARG A 150 10.49 -5.88 4.51
C ARG A 150 10.25 -6.24 5.97
N ILE A 151 9.00 -6.14 6.41
CA ILE A 151 8.60 -6.32 7.82
C ILE A 151 7.51 -7.38 7.91
N ILE A 152 7.72 -8.39 8.74
CA ILE A 152 6.70 -9.39 9.05
C ILE A 152 5.97 -8.95 10.33
N VAL A 153 4.64 -8.84 10.25
CA VAL A 153 3.78 -8.50 11.39
C VAL A 153 3.03 -9.74 11.85
N THR A 154 3.32 -10.20 13.06
CA THR A 154 2.79 -11.47 13.62
C THR A 154 1.63 -11.28 14.60
N ARG A 155 1.14 -10.05 14.77
CA ARG A 155 0.03 -9.71 15.69
C ARG A 155 -1.28 -10.42 15.33
N PRO A 156 -2.21 -10.59 16.30
CA PRO A 156 -3.55 -11.08 16.03
C PRO A 156 -4.25 -10.28 14.91
N ARG A 157 -5.04 -10.96 14.09
CA ARG A 157 -5.66 -10.38 12.88
C ARG A 157 -6.44 -9.09 13.15
N GLN A 158 -7.12 -8.99 14.30
CA GLN A 158 -7.89 -7.81 14.69
C GLN A 158 -7.02 -6.56 14.95
N LEU A 159 -5.73 -6.74 15.26
CA LEU A 159 -4.79 -5.68 15.62
C LEU A 159 -3.76 -5.38 14.52
N ILE A 160 -3.81 -6.15 13.41
CA ILE A 160 -2.76 -6.11 12.39
C ILE A 160 -2.96 -4.91 11.44
N SER A 161 -4.18 -4.62 11.01
CA SER A 161 -4.48 -3.71 9.91
C SER A 161 -4.03 -2.27 10.15
N SER A 162 -4.29 -1.71 11.32
CA SER A 162 -3.90 -0.32 11.66
C SER A 162 -2.39 -0.17 11.81
N PHE A 163 -1.71 -1.18 12.36
CA PHE A 163 -0.26 -1.18 12.51
C PHE A 163 0.44 -1.38 11.17
N SER A 164 0.00 -2.35 10.38
CA SER A 164 0.51 -2.59 9.03
C SER A 164 0.35 -1.38 8.12
N LYS A 165 -0.80 -0.67 8.25
CA LYS A 165 -1.03 0.57 7.50
C LYS A 165 0.04 1.62 7.84
N LYS A 166 0.32 1.86 9.11
CA LYS A 166 1.36 2.81 9.53
C LYS A 166 2.74 2.45 8.99
N LEU A 167 3.10 1.17 8.98
CA LEU A 167 4.37 0.71 8.41
C LEU A 167 4.43 0.92 6.89
N ARG A 168 3.34 0.61 6.17
CA ARG A 168 3.24 0.88 4.71
C ARG A 168 3.29 2.38 4.41
N ASP A 169 2.64 3.22 5.21
CA ASP A 169 2.69 4.67 5.05
C ASP A 169 4.12 5.21 5.21
N LEU A 170 4.97 4.55 6.00
CA LEU A 170 6.39 4.82 6.13
C LEU A 170 7.26 4.19 5.02
N GLY A 171 6.67 3.45 4.09
CA GLY A 171 7.33 2.89 2.91
C GLY A 171 7.69 1.41 2.99
N ALA A 172 7.38 0.71 4.10
CA ALA A 172 7.73 -0.70 4.25
C ALA A 172 6.90 -1.63 3.34
N ASP A 173 7.53 -2.73 2.91
CA ASP A 173 6.85 -3.93 2.42
C ASP A 173 6.41 -4.77 3.63
N VAL A 174 5.09 -4.85 3.86
CA VAL A 174 4.54 -5.48 5.06
C VAL A 174 3.88 -6.80 4.72
N ILE A 175 4.44 -7.88 5.27
CA ILE A 175 3.87 -9.23 5.22
C ILE A 175 3.07 -9.45 6.51
N GLU A 176 1.77 -9.64 6.39
CA GLU A 176 0.90 -9.95 7.51
C GLU A 176 0.85 -11.46 7.72
N LEU A 177 1.45 -11.93 8.81
CA LEU A 177 1.48 -13.34 9.22
C LEU A 177 0.93 -13.47 10.64
N PRO A 178 -0.41 -13.44 10.84
CA PRO A 178 -0.99 -13.56 12.17
C PRO A 178 -0.67 -14.94 12.76
N ALA A 179 0.21 -14.96 13.78
CA ALA A 179 0.69 -16.18 14.42
C ALA A 179 -0.12 -16.56 15.66
N ILE A 180 -1.00 -15.67 16.15
CA ILE A 180 -1.80 -15.85 17.36
C ILE A 180 -3.26 -15.55 17.06
N ARG A 181 -4.15 -16.36 17.61
CA ARG A 181 -5.58 -16.12 17.65
C ARG A 181 -6.06 -16.20 19.08
N THR A 182 -6.82 -15.22 19.54
CA THR A 182 -7.51 -15.28 20.83
C THR A 182 -8.92 -15.79 20.56
N GLU A 183 -9.31 -16.85 21.24
CA GLU A 183 -10.66 -17.44 21.16
C GLU A 183 -11.34 -17.39 22.52
N GLU A 184 -12.63 -17.16 22.50
CA GLU A 184 -13.47 -17.30 23.68
C GLU A 184 -13.57 -18.79 24.06
N ILE A 185 -13.50 -19.08 25.35
CA ILE A 185 -13.82 -20.41 25.88
C ILE A 185 -15.35 -20.53 25.87
N ALA A 186 -15.88 -21.33 24.95
CA ALA A 186 -17.33 -21.44 24.73
C ALA A 186 -18.08 -21.90 25.99
N GLU A 187 -17.53 -22.88 26.69
CA GLU A 187 -18.09 -23.36 27.96
C GLU A 187 -17.16 -22.96 29.11
N ASN A 188 -17.56 -21.97 29.90
CA ASN A 188 -16.80 -21.46 31.04
C ASN A 188 -17.68 -21.41 32.30
N PRO A 189 -17.96 -22.58 32.93
CA PRO A 189 -18.81 -22.65 34.10
C PRO A 189 -18.30 -21.81 35.28
N ALA A 190 -16.97 -21.66 35.40
CA ALA A 190 -16.36 -20.85 36.46
C ALA A 190 -16.73 -19.36 36.31
N LEU A 191 -16.63 -18.83 35.09
CA LEU A 191 -17.04 -17.47 34.79
C LEU A 191 -18.54 -17.30 34.97
N ASP A 192 -19.33 -18.24 34.46
CA ASP A 192 -20.80 -18.20 34.56
C ASP A 192 -21.27 -18.16 36.01
N HIS A 193 -20.65 -18.97 36.86
CA HIS A 193 -20.95 -18.96 38.30
C HIS A 193 -20.60 -17.60 38.93
N GLN A 194 -19.46 -17.00 38.60
CA GLN A 194 -19.08 -15.70 39.13
C GLN A 194 -19.99 -14.58 38.64
N LEU A 195 -20.46 -14.63 37.41
CA LEU A 195 -21.41 -13.66 36.86
C LEU A 195 -22.74 -13.61 37.61
N GLN A 196 -23.20 -14.76 38.12
CA GLN A 196 -24.40 -14.84 38.95
C GLN A 196 -24.19 -14.31 40.37
N HIS A 197 -22.94 -14.22 40.85
CA HIS A 197 -22.58 -13.79 42.18
C HIS A 197 -21.87 -12.44 42.23
N LEU A 198 -22.03 -11.59 41.21
CA LEU A 198 -21.40 -10.28 41.13
C LEU A 198 -21.71 -9.36 42.30
N HIS A 199 -22.89 -9.53 42.96
CA HIS A 199 -23.28 -8.79 44.15
C HIS A 199 -22.33 -8.99 45.35
N GLN A 200 -21.48 -10.00 45.32
CA GLN A 200 -20.47 -10.28 46.36
C GLN A 200 -19.09 -9.71 46.01
N VAL A 201 -18.94 -9.13 44.81
CA VAL A 201 -17.68 -8.61 44.30
C VAL A 201 -17.64 -7.07 44.47
N HIS A 202 -16.47 -6.49 44.72
CA HIS A 202 -16.28 -5.05 44.87
C HIS A 202 -15.47 -4.44 43.71
N TRP A 203 -14.59 -5.22 43.10
CA TRP A 203 -13.73 -4.80 42.02
C TRP A 203 -13.75 -5.76 40.84
N LEU A 204 -13.83 -5.20 39.63
CA LEU A 204 -13.53 -5.91 38.39
C LEU A 204 -12.22 -5.40 37.83
N VAL A 205 -11.25 -6.30 37.71
CA VAL A 205 -9.91 -5.97 37.20
C VAL A 205 -9.72 -6.61 35.82
N PHE A 206 -9.51 -5.79 34.82
CA PHE A 206 -9.28 -6.28 33.47
C PHE A 206 -7.81 -6.09 33.06
N THR A 207 -7.20 -7.18 32.62
CA THR A 207 -5.80 -7.23 32.15
C THR A 207 -5.67 -7.12 30.63
N SER A 208 -6.78 -7.16 29.88
CA SER A 208 -6.77 -7.03 28.42
C SER A 208 -8.10 -6.54 27.88
N ALA A 209 -8.08 -5.88 26.73
CA ALA A 209 -9.27 -5.48 26.00
C ALA A 209 -10.12 -6.69 25.53
N ALA A 210 -9.48 -7.80 25.18
CA ALA A 210 -10.17 -9.05 24.83
C ALA A 210 -10.99 -9.60 26.00
N GLY A 211 -10.41 -9.58 27.22
CA GLY A 211 -11.14 -9.99 28.43
C GLY A 211 -12.37 -9.12 28.72
N VAL A 212 -12.28 -7.82 28.49
CA VAL A 212 -13.43 -6.90 28.57
C VAL A 212 -14.53 -7.34 27.60
N THR A 213 -14.17 -7.54 26.34
CA THR A 213 -15.13 -7.93 25.29
C THR A 213 -15.84 -9.23 25.66
N VAL A 214 -15.09 -10.26 26.03
CA VAL A 214 -15.63 -11.58 26.42
C VAL A 214 -16.55 -11.47 27.63
N PHE A 215 -16.15 -10.71 28.65
CA PHE A 215 -16.97 -10.51 29.86
C PHE A 215 -18.34 -9.91 29.53
N PHE A 216 -18.38 -8.82 28.78
CA PHE A 216 -19.65 -8.17 28.43
C PHE A 216 -20.49 -9.01 27.45
N GLN A 217 -19.87 -9.74 26.52
CA GLN A 217 -20.56 -10.68 25.65
C GLN A 217 -21.22 -11.81 26.48
N ARG A 218 -20.51 -12.33 27.48
CA ARG A 218 -21.03 -13.38 28.36
C ARG A 218 -22.16 -12.89 29.25
N LEU A 219 -22.06 -11.67 29.82
CA LEU A 219 -23.16 -11.01 30.53
C LEU A 219 -24.42 -10.96 29.65
N LYS A 220 -24.28 -10.49 28.43
CA LYS A 220 -25.37 -10.40 27.47
C LYS A 220 -25.96 -11.78 27.14
N ALA A 221 -25.13 -12.78 26.93
CA ALA A 221 -25.56 -14.15 26.62
C ALA A 221 -26.37 -14.78 27.76
N GLN A 222 -26.02 -14.41 29.01
CA GLN A 222 -26.76 -14.86 30.19
C GLN A 222 -27.94 -13.95 30.59
N HIS A 223 -28.27 -12.96 29.76
CA HIS A 223 -29.34 -11.98 30.05
C HIS A 223 -29.13 -11.20 31.35
N ILE A 224 -27.88 -11.02 31.81
CA ILE A 224 -27.57 -10.23 33.01
C ILE A 224 -27.49 -8.76 32.58
N ASP A 225 -28.30 -7.93 33.25
CA ASP A 225 -28.35 -6.48 32.96
C ASP A 225 -27.07 -5.77 33.44
N ILE A 226 -26.53 -4.89 32.64
CA ILE A 226 -25.31 -4.12 32.95
C ILE A 226 -25.49 -3.27 34.22
N ARG A 227 -26.72 -2.88 34.57
CA ARG A 227 -27.03 -2.14 35.78
C ARG A 227 -26.70 -2.92 37.07
N THR A 228 -26.59 -4.24 36.99
CA THR A 228 -26.14 -5.08 38.13
C THR A 228 -24.67 -4.78 38.52
N LEU A 229 -23.92 -4.12 37.65
CA LEU A 229 -22.52 -3.73 37.88
C LEU A 229 -22.36 -2.37 38.57
N ALA A 230 -23.47 -1.65 38.87
CA ALA A 230 -23.45 -0.27 39.36
C ALA A 230 -22.69 -0.07 40.70
N HIS A 231 -22.58 -1.12 41.50
CA HIS A 231 -21.86 -1.09 42.79
C HIS A 231 -20.38 -1.43 42.68
N LEU A 232 -19.92 -1.91 41.49
CA LEU A 232 -18.57 -2.37 41.27
C LEU A 232 -17.63 -1.22 40.88
N LYS A 233 -16.38 -1.33 41.35
CA LYS A 233 -15.27 -0.53 40.85
C LYS A 233 -14.53 -1.25 39.76
N PHE A 234 -14.07 -0.48 38.76
CA PHE A 234 -13.42 -1.00 37.58
C PHE A 234 -11.95 -0.58 37.53
N ALA A 235 -11.05 -1.56 37.34
CA ALA A 235 -9.64 -1.32 37.14
C ALA A 235 -9.19 -1.88 35.77
N ALA A 236 -8.36 -1.12 35.08
CA ALA A 236 -7.75 -1.54 33.81
C ALA A 236 -6.23 -1.48 33.90
N ILE A 237 -5.53 -2.49 33.37
CA ILE A 237 -4.08 -2.53 33.38
C ILE A 237 -3.41 -1.47 32.52
N GLY A 238 -4.16 -0.88 31.59
CA GLY A 238 -3.64 0.16 30.69
C GLY A 238 -4.72 0.76 29.78
N ARG A 239 -4.32 1.80 29.03
CA ARG A 239 -5.23 2.64 28.24
C ARG A 239 -6.06 1.90 27.19
N ALA A 240 -5.54 0.84 26.57
CA ALA A 240 -6.29 0.06 25.59
C ALA A 240 -7.46 -0.71 26.25
N THR A 241 -7.22 -1.25 27.45
CA THR A 241 -8.22 -1.95 28.27
C THR A 241 -9.24 -0.95 28.81
N GLN A 242 -8.81 0.20 29.27
CA GLN A 242 -9.69 1.31 29.67
C GLN A 242 -10.66 1.69 28.56
N LYS A 243 -10.17 1.98 27.37
CA LYS A 243 -11.02 2.33 26.21
C LYS A 243 -12.04 1.22 25.87
N ALA A 244 -11.67 -0.04 26.07
CA ALA A 244 -12.58 -1.15 25.85
C ALA A 244 -13.73 -1.15 26.89
N ILE A 245 -13.46 -0.79 28.15
CA ILE A 245 -14.49 -0.64 29.19
C ILE A 245 -15.37 0.58 28.91
N GLU A 246 -14.78 1.71 28.55
CA GLU A 246 -15.48 2.96 28.21
C GLU A 246 -16.45 2.78 27.02
N ALA A 247 -16.16 1.87 26.09
CA ALA A 247 -17.04 1.55 24.97
C ALA A 247 -18.39 0.96 25.42
N TYR A 248 -18.47 0.44 26.65
CA TYR A 248 -19.70 -0.01 27.28
C TYR A 248 -20.34 1.04 28.19
N GLY A 249 -19.83 2.29 28.18
CA GLY A 249 -20.37 3.40 28.97
C GLY A 249 -19.91 3.40 30.43
N ILE A 250 -18.91 2.64 30.80
CA ILE A 250 -18.38 2.54 32.15
C ILE A 250 -17.00 3.21 32.21
N PHE A 251 -16.80 4.12 33.17
CA PHE A 251 -15.50 4.73 33.42
C PHE A 251 -14.72 3.92 34.44
N THR A 252 -13.39 3.83 34.24
CA THR A 252 -12.52 3.09 35.17
C THR A 252 -12.20 3.93 36.39
N ASP A 253 -12.25 3.31 37.57
CA ASP A 253 -11.86 3.95 38.83
C ASP A 253 -10.34 3.96 39.02
N TYR A 254 -9.62 3.01 38.38
CA TYR A 254 -8.18 2.88 38.55
C TYR A 254 -7.47 2.43 37.28
N ILE A 255 -6.36 3.10 36.97
CA ILE A 255 -5.36 2.71 35.98
C ILE A 255 -4.00 2.97 36.61
N PRO A 256 -3.04 2.01 36.54
CA PRO A 256 -1.68 2.24 37.01
C PRO A 256 -1.00 3.33 36.18
N GLU A 257 -0.24 4.19 36.82
CA GLU A 257 0.71 5.09 36.16
C GLU A 257 1.87 4.23 35.63
N ILE A 258 2.10 4.32 34.30
CA ILE A 258 3.16 3.59 33.59
C ILE A 258 4.23 4.61 33.21
#